data_14bc84ee63f7d223e9b79b967ac1aa0d
#
_entry.id   14bc84ee63f7d223e9b79b967ac1aa0d
#
_cell.length_a   1.000
_cell.length_b   1.000
_cell.length_c   1.000
_cell.angle_alpha   90.00
_cell.angle_beta   90.00
_cell.angle_gamma   90.00
#
_symmetry.space_group_name_H-M   'P 1'
#
loop_
_entity.id
_entity.type
_entity.pdbx_description
1 polymer ?
#
loop_
_entity_poly.entity_id
_entity_poly.type
_entity_poly.pdbx_seq_one_letter_code
_entity_poly.pdbx_strand_id
1 'polypeptide(L)'
;MKKKVLPVIVAILLILVIGGCALGKVLLDKYSYSKEEADWNEFYQVSENDRSAIILQNEMVEEQALIKDGVCYFDLATVHKYLNEVFYADMTENLLLYATPTEVIRTTFGETAYTTSEGTQEAGYVISFADGDNVYVAADYVKLFTNYSYECYDRHVQVNTEWGTRQVAQLKKDTAVRLRGGVKSPILTQAVKGDTLEILEQMETWSKVKTADAVIGYVENKRLGEITEEMETPVTDYQAPEYTSLTADSKICLGWHSIGGVAGNDTLYSMVSGTKGMNVIAPTWFSMTDENGAFRSFATAGYVTTAHQMGLQVWGVLDNFNYANENGISISTLNMLSSTTARQNLVKNVTDTAVGLGLDGINVDFEQLSSDCGPHYVEFLRELSIECRNKGLVLSIDNYVPFNFNDYYRLDIQGEVADYVIIMGYDEHWHGSKDPGSVASISYVSDGLDRILQEVPANKVVNALPFYTILWKTEGTDVTDEYITMRNEADFMSKAGVSAEWDEVTCQNYAEWTSGSVNYQIWLEDAESIAVKLNMMTTKNIGGVAVWRLGYGTQAAWELINAYLQ
;
A
#
# COMPACT_ATOMS: atom_id res chain seq x y z
N MET A 1 -76.49 -35.10 -53.14
CA MET A 1 -75.48 -34.12 -52.64
C MET A 1 -75.04 -34.34 -51.15
N LYS A 2 -75.80 -35.00 -50.29
CA LYS A 2 -75.43 -35.15 -48.83
C LYS A 2 -74.29 -36.14 -48.53
N LYS A 3 -73.88 -37.06 -49.43
CA LYS A 3 -72.83 -38.06 -49.16
C LYS A 3 -71.39 -37.57 -49.40
N LYS A 4 -71.15 -36.38 -49.99
CA LYS A 4 -69.83 -35.85 -50.25
C LYS A 4 -69.41 -34.77 -49.25
N VAL A 5 -70.31 -34.25 -48.41
CA VAL A 5 -70.00 -33.15 -47.44
C VAL A 5 -69.41 -33.70 -46.14
N LEU A 6 -69.83 -34.91 -45.73
CA LEU A 6 -69.37 -35.52 -44.47
C LEU A 6 -67.85 -35.77 -44.44
N PRO A 7 -67.19 -36.34 -45.49
CA PRO A 7 -65.74 -36.53 -45.47
C PRO A 7 -64.95 -35.20 -45.47
N VAL A 8 -65.53 -34.16 -46.07
CA VAL A 8 -64.90 -32.84 -46.06
C VAL A 8 -64.96 -32.22 -44.64
N ILE A 9 -66.07 -32.30 -43.97
CA ILE A 9 -66.23 -31.86 -42.59
C ILE A 9 -65.27 -32.62 -41.64
N VAL A 10 -65.18 -33.95 -41.81
CA VAL A 10 -64.25 -34.78 -41.03
C VAL A 10 -62.78 -34.41 -41.30
N ALA A 11 -62.44 -34.16 -42.55
CA ALA A 11 -61.09 -33.71 -42.90
C ALA A 11 -60.73 -32.34 -42.29
N ILE A 12 -61.67 -31.38 -42.30
CA ILE A 12 -61.49 -30.05 -41.69
C ILE A 12 -61.34 -30.20 -40.17
N LEU A 13 -62.17 -31.04 -39.51
CA LEU A 13 -62.07 -31.32 -38.08
C LEU A 13 -60.73 -31.98 -37.72
N LEU A 14 -60.25 -32.91 -38.52
CA LEU A 14 -58.93 -33.54 -38.35
C LEU A 14 -57.78 -32.52 -38.49
N ILE A 15 -57.85 -31.63 -39.49
CA ILE A 15 -56.86 -30.56 -39.66
C ILE A 15 -56.87 -29.60 -38.47
N LEU A 16 -58.04 -29.24 -37.93
CA LEU A 16 -58.18 -28.39 -36.76
C LEU A 16 -57.63 -29.08 -35.50
N VAL A 17 -57.86 -30.37 -35.33
CA VAL A 17 -57.33 -31.18 -34.23
C VAL A 17 -55.83 -31.32 -34.35
N ILE A 18 -55.29 -31.64 -35.53
CA ILE A 18 -53.83 -31.73 -35.76
C ILE A 18 -53.17 -30.34 -35.54
N GLY A 19 -53.79 -29.26 -36.10
CA GLY A 19 -53.32 -27.89 -35.89
C GLY A 19 -53.37 -27.50 -34.39
N GLY A 20 -54.43 -27.84 -33.68
CA GLY A 20 -54.57 -27.62 -32.25
C GLY A 20 -53.54 -28.39 -31.43
N CYS A 21 -53.29 -29.66 -31.77
CA CYS A 21 -52.26 -30.49 -31.12
C CYS A 21 -50.83 -29.94 -31.41
N ALA A 22 -50.57 -29.51 -32.67
CA ALA A 22 -49.28 -28.93 -33.03
C ALA A 22 -49.05 -27.59 -32.29
N LEU A 23 -50.08 -26.72 -32.27
CA LEU A 23 -50.03 -25.47 -31.52
C LEU A 23 -49.89 -25.70 -30.02
N GLY A 24 -50.64 -26.67 -29.49
CA GLY A 24 -50.55 -27.10 -28.07
C GLY A 24 -49.16 -27.61 -27.73
N LYS A 25 -48.54 -28.42 -28.59
CA LYS A 25 -47.16 -28.88 -28.44
C LYS A 25 -46.18 -27.74 -28.43
N VAL A 26 -46.27 -26.81 -29.38
CA VAL A 26 -45.40 -25.61 -29.46
C VAL A 26 -45.55 -24.75 -28.20
N LEU A 27 -46.77 -24.56 -27.70
CA LEU A 27 -47.02 -23.81 -26.46
C LEU A 27 -46.49 -24.56 -25.25
N LEU A 28 -46.71 -25.88 -25.12
CA LEU A 28 -46.16 -26.71 -24.07
C LEU A 28 -44.63 -26.69 -24.11
N ASP A 29 -44.03 -26.85 -25.27
CA ASP A 29 -42.58 -26.79 -25.44
C ASP A 29 -42.00 -25.39 -25.06
N LYS A 30 -42.74 -24.34 -25.33
CA LYS A 30 -42.32 -22.97 -25.02
C LYS A 30 -42.40 -22.64 -23.52
N TYR A 31 -43.45 -23.11 -22.84
CA TYR A 31 -43.74 -22.71 -21.46
C TYR A 31 -43.50 -23.82 -20.41
N SER A 32 -43.14 -25.05 -20.80
CA SER A 32 -42.74 -26.10 -19.87
C SER A 32 -41.37 -25.79 -19.24
N TYR A 33 -41.23 -26.13 -17.98
CA TYR A 33 -39.96 -25.95 -17.27
C TYR A 33 -38.92 -26.97 -17.74
N SER A 34 -37.71 -26.52 -18.04
CA SER A 34 -36.58 -27.43 -18.28
C SER A 34 -36.26 -28.23 -17.03
N LYS A 35 -35.91 -29.52 -17.23
CA LYS A 35 -35.39 -30.42 -16.21
C LYS A 35 -33.88 -30.64 -16.36
N GLU A 36 -33.28 -29.96 -17.31
CA GLU A 36 -31.84 -29.99 -17.56
C GLU A 36 -31.10 -29.43 -16.36
N GLU A 37 -30.12 -30.15 -15.85
CA GLU A 37 -29.23 -29.71 -14.79
C GLU A 37 -28.04 -29.00 -15.41
N ALA A 38 -27.53 -27.95 -14.74
CA ALA A 38 -26.34 -27.26 -15.15
C ALA A 38 -25.10 -28.11 -14.82
N ASP A 39 -24.08 -28.04 -15.66
CA ASP A 39 -22.78 -28.58 -15.33
C ASP A 39 -22.08 -27.65 -14.32
N TRP A 40 -21.82 -28.14 -13.14
CA TRP A 40 -21.21 -27.37 -12.05
C TRP A 40 -19.76 -27.04 -12.32
N ASN A 41 -19.03 -27.88 -13.04
CA ASN A 41 -17.66 -27.60 -13.42
C ASN A 41 -17.61 -26.44 -14.43
N GLU A 42 -18.54 -26.43 -15.40
CA GLU A 42 -18.67 -25.33 -16.34
C GLU A 42 -19.16 -24.05 -15.64
N PHE A 43 -20.13 -24.18 -14.72
CA PHE A 43 -20.68 -23.03 -14.00
C PHE A 43 -19.64 -22.33 -13.11
N TYR A 44 -18.90 -23.10 -12.32
CA TYR A 44 -17.86 -22.59 -11.41
C TYR A 44 -16.49 -22.47 -12.08
N GLN A 45 -16.37 -22.84 -13.36
CA GLN A 45 -15.11 -22.81 -14.12
C GLN A 45 -13.97 -23.59 -13.45
N VAL A 46 -14.33 -24.70 -12.79
CA VAL A 46 -13.41 -25.57 -12.03
C VAL A 46 -13.25 -26.88 -12.77
N SER A 47 -12.03 -27.19 -13.24
CA SER A 47 -11.74 -28.43 -13.97
C SER A 47 -11.07 -29.52 -13.11
N GLU A 48 -10.40 -29.13 -12.04
CA GLU A 48 -9.65 -30.02 -11.15
C GLU A 48 -10.48 -30.36 -9.89
N ASN A 49 -10.26 -31.57 -9.35
CA ASN A 49 -11.07 -32.04 -8.22
C ASN A 49 -10.69 -31.42 -6.88
N ASP A 50 -9.48 -30.89 -6.77
CA ASP A 50 -8.93 -30.23 -5.59
C ASP A 50 -9.04 -28.70 -5.64
N ARG A 51 -9.65 -28.15 -6.70
CA ARG A 51 -9.94 -26.72 -6.84
C ARG A 51 -11.41 -26.42 -6.56
N SER A 52 -11.66 -25.23 -6.04
CA SER A 52 -13.01 -24.70 -5.78
C SER A 52 -13.06 -23.23 -6.17
N ALA A 53 -14.17 -22.81 -6.79
CA ALA A 53 -14.41 -21.40 -7.09
C ALA A 53 -14.56 -20.61 -5.78
N ILE A 54 -14.10 -19.38 -5.75
CA ILE A 54 -14.29 -18.47 -4.61
C ILE A 54 -15.48 -17.56 -4.93
N ILE A 55 -16.47 -17.57 -4.04
CA ILE A 55 -17.57 -16.63 -4.02
C ILE A 55 -17.28 -15.60 -2.93
N LEU A 56 -16.77 -14.44 -3.33
CA LEU A 56 -16.52 -13.33 -2.42
C LEU A 56 -17.79 -12.50 -2.29
N GLN A 57 -18.39 -12.48 -1.13
CA GLN A 57 -19.71 -11.89 -0.87
C GLN A 57 -20.79 -12.52 -1.78
N ASN A 58 -21.11 -11.87 -2.88
CA ASN A 58 -22.12 -12.27 -3.84
C ASN A 58 -21.60 -12.38 -5.28
N GLU A 59 -20.28 -12.40 -5.45
CA GLU A 59 -19.62 -12.46 -6.75
C GLU A 59 -18.57 -13.58 -6.80
N MET A 60 -18.54 -14.30 -7.91
CA MET A 60 -17.50 -15.26 -8.19
C MET A 60 -16.27 -14.52 -8.71
N VAL A 61 -15.12 -14.70 -8.04
CA VAL A 61 -13.82 -14.14 -8.48
C VAL A 61 -13.11 -15.11 -9.42
N GLU A 62 -12.06 -14.64 -10.09
CA GLU A 62 -11.30 -15.47 -11.04
C GLU A 62 -10.40 -16.49 -10.34
N GLU A 63 -9.93 -16.14 -9.15
CA GLU A 63 -9.05 -16.96 -8.32
C GLU A 63 -9.81 -18.19 -7.76
N GLN A 64 -9.07 -19.25 -7.49
CA GLN A 64 -9.63 -20.51 -6.99
C GLN A 64 -8.95 -20.93 -5.70
N ALA A 65 -9.74 -21.43 -4.75
CA ALA A 65 -9.23 -22.09 -3.56
C ALA A 65 -8.70 -23.49 -3.89
N LEU A 66 -7.70 -23.94 -3.15
CA LEU A 66 -7.19 -25.31 -3.18
C LEU A 66 -7.68 -26.06 -1.95
N ILE A 67 -8.30 -27.23 -2.14
CA ILE A 67 -8.69 -28.12 -1.05
C ILE A 67 -7.72 -29.30 -1.01
N LYS A 68 -6.89 -29.33 0.03
CA LYS A 68 -5.87 -30.37 0.20
C LYS A 68 -5.94 -30.97 1.59
N ASP A 69 -6.05 -32.30 1.66
CA ASP A 69 -6.15 -33.05 2.93
C ASP A 69 -7.29 -32.56 3.85
N GLY A 70 -8.37 -32.02 3.26
CA GLY A 70 -9.52 -31.47 3.97
C GLY A 70 -9.34 -30.04 4.48
N VAL A 71 -8.23 -29.39 4.17
CA VAL A 71 -7.94 -28.00 4.50
C VAL A 71 -8.12 -27.12 3.26
N CYS A 72 -8.76 -25.97 3.43
CA CYS A 72 -8.91 -24.94 2.40
C CYS A 72 -7.69 -24.03 2.42
N TYR A 73 -7.12 -23.80 1.25
CA TYR A 73 -5.98 -22.88 1.05
C TYR A 73 -6.32 -21.83 0.01
N PHE A 74 -5.88 -20.62 0.26
CA PHE A 74 -5.82 -19.56 -0.75
C PHE A 74 -4.37 -19.34 -1.15
N ASP A 75 -4.12 -19.06 -2.43
CA ASP A 75 -2.80 -18.57 -2.81
C ASP A 75 -2.57 -17.16 -2.20
N LEU A 76 -1.30 -16.82 -1.98
CA LEU A 76 -0.93 -15.59 -1.28
C LEU A 76 -1.39 -14.32 -2.04
N ALA A 77 -1.45 -14.38 -3.37
CA ALA A 77 -1.95 -13.26 -4.17
C ALA A 77 -3.45 -13.02 -3.93
N THR A 78 -4.23 -14.10 -3.81
CA THR A 78 -5.66 -14.06 -3.40
C THR A 78 -5.81 -13.49 -1.99
N VAL A 79 -4.97 -13.93 -1.05
CA VAL A 79 -4.97 -13.41 0.33
C VAL A 79 -4.69 -11.90 0.32
N HIS A 80 -3.67 -11.45 -0.40
CA HIS A 80 -3.31 -10.02 -0.50
C HIS A 80 -4.43 -9.20 -1.15
N LYS A 81 -5.03 -9.72 -2.21
CA LYS A 81 -6.03 -8.96 -3.00
C LYS A 81 -7.35 -8.77 -2.26
N TYR A 82 -7.78 -9.76 -1.48
CA TYR A 82 -9.15 -9.78 -0.94
C TYR A 82 -9.24 -9.86 0.58
N LEU A 83 -8.17 -10.24 1.27
CA LEU A 83 -8.23 -10.53 2.70
C LEU A 83 -7.24 -9.72 3.52
N ASN A 84 -5.94 -9.90 3.32
CA ASN A 84 -4.93 -9.30 4.18
C ASN A 84 -3.55 -9.27 3.49
N GLU A 85 -3.05 -8.09 3.18
CA GLU A 85 -1.77 -7.88 2.52
C GLU A 85 -0.54 -7.88 3.45
N VAL A 86 -0.76 -8.07 4.76
CA VAL A 86 0.34 -8.10 5.74
C VAL A 86 1.14 -9.40 5.68
N PHE A 87 0.53 -10.50 5.22
CA PHE A 87 1.24 -11.76 5.05
C PHE A 87 2.41 -11.60 4.07
N TYR A 88 3.60 -12.04 4.48
CA TYR A 88 4.80 -11.96 3.67
C TYR A 88 5.44 -13.33 3.52
N ALA A 89 5.79 -13.71 2.29
CA ALA A 89 6.49 -14.96 1.99
C ALA A 89 7.94 -14.71 1.61
N ASP A 90 8.86 -15.27 2.38
CA ASP A 90 10.27 -15.37 2.01
C ASP A 90 10.52 -16.70 1.30
N MET A 91 10.62 -16.65 -0.02
CA MET A 91 10.85 -17.84 -0.86
C MET A 91 12.29 -18.36 -0.74
N THR A 92 13.23 -17.55 -0.28
CA THR A 92 14.64 -17.95 -0.14
C THR A 92 14.87 -18.76 1.13
N GLU A 93 14.16 -18.42 2.20
CA GLU A 93 14.26 -19.07 3.50
C GLU A 93 13.05 -20.00 3.80
N ASN A 94 12.09 -20.10 2.88
CA ASN A 94 10.87 -20.90 3.01
C ASN A 94 10.03 -20.50 4.23
N LEU A 95 9.83 -19.21 4.45
CA LEU A 95 9.10 -18.67 5.57
C LEU A 95 7.81 -17.96 5.13
N LEU A 96 6.76 -18.09 5.93
CA LEU A 96 5.62 -17.19 5.93
C LEU A 96 5.69 -16.35 7.19
N LEU A 97 5.64 -15.03 7.04
CA LEU A 97 5.68 -14.05 8.11
C LEU A 97 4.35 -13.30 8.19
N TYR A 98 4.03 -12.85 9.40
CA TYR A 98 2.95 -11.91 9.67
C TYR A 98 3.39 -10.91 10.72
N ALA A 99 3.55 -9.65 10.34
CA ALA A 99 3.95 -8.57 11.24
C ALA A 99 2.73 -7.97 11.94
N THR A 100 2.63 -8.14 13.25
CA THR A 100 1.71 -7.40 14.12
C THR A 100 2.35 -6.06 14.54
N PRO A 101 1.64 -5.15 15.21
CA PRO A 101 2.28 -3.94 15.75
C PRO A 101 3.40 -4.17 16.76
N THR A 102 3.48 -5.37 17.34
CA THR A 102 4.36 -5.68 18.48
C THR A 102 5.35 -6.82 18.24
N GLU A 103 5.11 -7.68 17.26
CA GLU A 103 5.95 -8.85 16.96
C GLU A 103 5.80 -9.34 15.52
N VAL A 104 6.77 -10.11 15.04
CA VAL A 104 6.70 -10.86 13.79
C VAL A 104 6.41 -12.31 14.10
N ILE A 105 5.25 -12.78 13.68
CA ILE A 105 4.84 -14.18 13.75
C ILE A 105 5.39 -14.90 12.53
N ARG A 106 5.94 -16.10 12.70
CA ARG A 106 6.57 -16.84 11.61
C ARG A 106 6.25 -18.33 11.62
N THR A 107 6.16 -18.91 10.43
CA THR A 107 6.11 -20.35 10.20
C THR A 107 6.98 -20.73 9.02
N THR A 108 7.51 -21.95 9.02
CA THR A 108 8.23 -22.52 7.86
C THR A 108 7.24 -23.23 6.94
N PHE A 109 7.45 -23.16 5.63
CA PHE A 109 6.60 -23.88 4.68
C PHE A 109 6.59 -25.39 4.96
N GLY A 110 5.41 -25.97 4.98
CA GLY A 110 5.16 -27.38 5.27
C GLY A 110 4.96 -27.71 6.74
N GLU A 111 5.19 -26.76 7.66
CA GLU A 111 5.00 -26.99 9.08
C GLU A 111 3.56 -26.74 9.55
N THR A 112 3.21 -27.36 10.69
CA THR A 112 1.91 -27.19 11.36
C THR A 112 1.97 -26.23 12.53
N ALA A 113 3.17 -25.72 12.85
CA ALA A 113 3.43 -24.84 13.96
C ALA A 113 3.85 -23.45 13.48
N TYR A 114 3.55 -22.44 14.28
CA TYR A 114 4.04 -21.06 14.12
C TYR A 114 4.61 -20.53 15.44
N THR A 115 5.50 -19.57 15.35
CA THR A 115 6.20 -19.00 16.51
C THR A 115 5.75 -17.56 16.73
N THR A 116 5.41 -17.24 17.98
CA THR A 116 5.10 -15.90 18.50
C THR A 116 6.10 -15.53 19.61
N SER A 117 6.01 -14.33 20.15
CA SER A 117 6.77 -13.91 21.34
C SER A 117 6.45 -14.77 22.59
N GLU A 118 5.27 -15.37 22.63
CA GLU A 118 4.84 -16.27 23.72
C GLU A 118 5.34 -17.71 23.54
N GLY A 119 5.91 -18.04 22.38
CA GLY A 119 6.44 -19.36 22.06
C GLY A 119 5.76 -20.00 20.84
N THR A 120 5.98 -21.32 20.67
CA THR A 120 5.45 -22.07 19.55
C THR A 120 3.99 -22.48 19.78
N GLN A 121 3.17 -22.28 18.78
CA GLN A 121 1.74 -22.62 18.73
C GLN A 121 1.50 -23.66 17.64
N GLU A 122 0.61 -24.64 17.90
CA GLU A 122 0.24 -25.68 16.92
C GLU A 122 -1.11 -25.38 16.30
N ALA A 123 -1.15 -25.32 14.96
CA ALA A 123 -2.39 -25.14 14.21
C ALA A 123 -3.14 -26.46 13.97
N GLY A 124 -2.43 -27.58 13.93
CA GLY A 124 -3.00 -28.91 13.68
C GLY A 124 -3.20 -29.24 12.19
N TYR A 125 -2.79 -28.36 11.29
CA TYR A 125 -2.79 -28.52 9.83
C TYR A 125 -1.54 -27.81 9.25
N VAL A 126 -1.14 -28.16 8.03
CA VAL A 126 -0.05 -27.46 7.34
C VAL A 126 -0.47 -26.01 7.10
N ILE A 127 0.28 -25.07 7.67
CA ILE A 127 -0.10 -23.64 7.65
C ILE A 127 0.09 -23.04 6.26
N SER A 128 1.23 -23.33 5.63
CA SER A 128 1.55 -22.82 4.29
C SER A 128 2.51 -23.75 3.57
N PHE A 129 2.52 -23.67 2.25
CA PHE A 129 3.47 -24.38 1.41
C PHE A 129 3.65 -23.68 0.07
N ALA A 130 4.79 -23.90 -0.59
CA ALA A 130 5.04 -23.44 -1.94
C ALA A 130 4.74 -24.55 -2.97
N ASP A 131 4.16 -24.16 -4.10
CA ASP A 131 3.99 -24.99 -5.29
C ASP A 131 4.43 -24.17 -6.51
N GLY A 132 5.64 -24.44 -7.01
CA GLY A 132 6.34 -23.57 -7.94
C GLY A 132 6.58 -22.19 -7.34
N ASP A 133 6.15 -21.15 -8.02
CA ASP A 133 6.27 -19.76 -7.58
C ASP A 133 5.08 -19.31 -6.70
N ASN A 134 4.07 -20.17 -6.52
CA ASN A 134 2.88 -19.83 -5.74
C ASN A 134 3.04 -20.31 -4.29
N VAL A 135 2.67 -19.46 -3.34
CA VAL A 135 2.57 -19.81 -1.93
C VAL A 135 1.09 -19.94 -1.58
N TYR A 136 0.73 -21.05 -0.95
CA TYR A 136 -0.61 -21.31 -0.45
C TYR A 136 -0.65 -21.18 1.06
N VAL A 137 -1.66 -20.50 1.58
CA VAL A 137 -1.87 -20.26 3.03
C VAL A 137 -3.23 -20.84 3.42
N ALA A 138 -3.26 -21.60 4.51
CA ALA A 138 -4.48 -22.18 5.04
C ALA A 138 -5.48 -21.08 5.44
N ALA A 139 -6.72 -21.22 4.99
CA ALA A 139 -7.78 -20.24 5.28
C ALA A 139 -7.98 -20.04 6.79
N ASP A 140 -7.94 -21.11 7.58
CA ASP A 140 -8.03 -21.00 9.04
C ASP A 140 -6.87 -20.22 9.66
N TYR A 141 -5.67 -20.29 9.08
CA TYR A 141 -4.54 -19.48 9.57
C TYR A 141 -4.70 -18.00 9.21
N VAL A 142 -5.15 -17.69 7.99
CA VAL A 142 -5.46 -16.31 7.60
C VAL A 142 -6.54 -15.71 8.51
N LYS A 143 -7.52 -16.53 8.94
CA LYS A 143 -8.61 -16.11 9.83
C LYS A 143 -8.14 -15.68 11.23
N LEU A 144 -6.99 -16.13 11.69
CA LEU A 144 -6.42 -15.66 12.98
C LEU A 144 -6.09 -14.16 12.96
N PHE A 145 -5.81 -13.62 11.78
CA PHE A 145 -5.31 -12.25 11.59
C PHE A 145 -6.22 -11.38 10.71
N THR A 146 -7.39 -11.89 10.33
CA THR A 146 -8.25 -11.21 9.35
C THR A 146 -9.71 -11.37 9.72
N ASN A 147 -10.45 -10.27 9.64
CA ASN A 147 -11.88 -10.29 9.88
C ASN A 147 -12.62 -10.82 8.65
N TYR A 148 -12.77 -12.13 8.56
CA TYR A 148 -13.56 -12.78 7.52
C TYR A 148 -14.12 -14.13 7.98
N SER A 149 -15.13 -14.61 7.28
CA SER A 149 -15.63 -15.98 7.42
C SER A 149 -15.57 -16.70 6.09
N TYR A 150 -15.42 -18.01 6.14
CA TYR A 150 -15.52 -18.83 4.94
C TYR A 150 -16.24 -20.14 5.23
N GLU A 151 -16.84 -20.72 4.20
CA GLU A 151 -17.49 -22.03 4.24
C GLU A 151 -17.23 -22.76 2.92
N CYS A 152 -16.77 -24.00 3.01
CA CYS A 152 -16.44 -24.84 1.87
C CYS A 152 -17.62 -25.71 1.47
N TYR A 153 -17.97 -25.71 0.19
CA TYR A 153 -18.95 -26.58 -0.45
C TYR A 153 -18.26 -27.46 -1.50
N ASP A 154 -19.00 -28.30 -2.18
CA ASP A 154 -18.42 -29.30 -3.11
C ASP A 154 -17.55 -28.68 -4.22
N ARG A 155 -17.97 -27.55 -4.80
CA ARG A 155 -17.26 -26.92 -5.93
C ARG A 155 -16.95 -25.44 -5.73
N HIS A 156 -17.32 -24.89 -4.59
CA HIS A 156 -17.07 -23.48 -4.29
C HIS A 156 -16.84 -23.26 -2.79
N VAL A 157 -16.21 -22.13 -2.50
CA VAL A 157 -15.99 -21.61 -1.15
C VAL A 157 -16.66 -20.24 -1.06
N GLN A 158 -17.62 -20.10 -0.16
CA GLN A 158 -18.16 -18.78 0.18
C GLN A 158 -17.20 -18.07 1.11
N VAL A 159 -16.85 -16.85 0.78
CA VAL A 159 -16.01 -15.96 1.60
C VAL A 159 -16.80 -14.67 1.87
N ASN A 160 -16.90 -14.26 3.12
CA ASN A 160 -17.50 -13.01 3.53
C ASN A 160 -16.49 -12.17 4.30
N THR A 161 -16.27 -10.94 3.85
CA THR A 161 -15.39 -9.93 4.47
C THR A 161 -16.17 -8.74 5.01
N GLU A 162 -17.43 -8.62 4.59
CA GLU A 162 -18.35 -7.56 5.00
C GLU A 162 -19.66 -8.15 5.47
N TRP A 163 -20.28 -7.50 6.45
CA TRP A 163 -21.56 -7.87 7.01
C TRP A 163 -22.45 -6.64 7.09
N GLY A 164 -23.78 -6.86 7.01
CA GLY A 164 -24.71 -5.75 7.02
C GLY A 164 -26.14 -6.20 6.83
N THR A 165 -27.01 -5.27 6.43
CA THR A 165 -28.41 -5.56 6.12
C THR A 165 -28.50 -6.25 4.77
N ARG A 166 -29.12 -7.44 4.75
CA ARG A 166 -29.45 -8.20 3.54
C ARG A 166 -30.95 -8.32 3.35
N GLN A 167 -31.41 -8.39 2.11
CA GLN A 167 -32.80 -8.67 1.79
C GLN A 167 -32.99 -10.19 1.68
N VAL A 168 -34.00 -10.71 2.35
CA VAL A 168 -34.30 -12.14 2.35
C VAL A 168 -35.77 -12.39 2.07
N ALA A 169 -36.09 -13.57 1.50
CA ALA A 169 -37.45 -14.00 1.32
C ALA A 169 -37.58 -15.53 1.52
N GLN A 170 -38.63 -15.97 2.18
CA GLN A 170 -38.92 -17.39 2.28
C GLN A 170 -39.66 -17.92 1.05
N LEU A 171 -39.35 -19.14 0.62
CA LEU A 171 -40.02 -19.80 -0.47
C LEU A 171 -41.44 -20.25 -0.07
N LYS A 172 -42.43 -19.89 -0.90
CA LYS A 172 -43.83 -20.34 -0.77
C LYS A 172 -44.06 -21.79 -1.24
N LYS A 173 -43.20 -22.27 -2.15
CA LYS A 173 -43.27 -23.61 -2.78
C LYS A 173 -41.90 -24.04 -3.24
N ASP A 174 -41.71 -25.37 -3.32
CA ASP A 174 -40.53 -25.96 -3.93
C ASP A 174 -40.27 -25.37 -5.33
N THR A 175 -39.03 -25.08 -5.64
CA THR A 175 -38.64 -24.53 -6.91
C THR A 175 -37.18 -24.85 -7.24
N ALA A 176 -36.87 -24.84 -8.53
CA ALA A 176 -35.49 -24.90 -8.98
C ALA A 176 -34.87 -23.49 -8.95
N VAL A 177 -33.66 -23.37 -8.41
CA VAL A 177 -32.77 -22.24 -8.63
C VAL A 177 -32.05 -22.45 -9.96
N ARG A 178 -32.15 -21.50 -10.88
CA ARG A 178 -31.74 -21.68 -12.28
C ARG A 178 -30.55 -20.81 -12.61
N LEU A 179 -29.79 -21.25 -13.59
CA LEU A 179 -28.61 -20.53 -14.10
C LEU A 179 -28.94 -19.11 -14.60
N ARG A 180 -30.12 -18.92 -15.19
CA ARG A 180 -30.63 -17.65 -15.72
C ARG A 180 -32.11 -17.49 -15.42
N GLY A 181 -32.61 -16.25 -15.47
CA GLY A 181 -34.03 -15.95 -15.32
C GLY A 181 -34.83 -16.45 -16.53
N GLY A 182 -35.39 -17.69 -16.43
CA GLY A 182 -36.19 -18.27 -17.51
C GLY A 182 -36.54 -19.75 -17.28
N VAL A 183 -37.73 -20.14 -17.66
CA VAL A 183 -38.24 -21.53 -17.48
C VAL A 183 -37.44 -22.59 -18.25
N LYS A 184 -36.70 -22.19 -19.26
CA LYS A 184 -35.86 -23.08 -20.08
C LYS A 184 -34.39 -23.12 -19.64
N SER A 185 -34.00 -22.28 -18.69
CA SER A 185 -32.64 -22.25 -18.15
C SER A 185 -32.35 -23.55 -17.37
N PRO A 186 -31.13 -24.09 -17.46
CA PRO A 186 -30.70 -25.23 -16.64
C PRO A 186 -30.85 -24.95 -15.14
N ILE A 187 -30.98 -26.03 -14.39
CA ILE A 187 -31.16 -26.03 -12.92
C ILE A 187 -29.75 -26.08 -12.29
N LEU A 188 -29.46 -25.15 -11.37
CA LEU A 188 -28.26 -25.19 -10.53
C LEU A 188 -28.49 -26.04 -9.30
N THR A 189 -29.59 -25.78 -8.58
CA THR A 189 -29.95 -26.54 -7.37
C THR A 189 -31.49 -26.52 -7.16
N GLN A 190 -31.96 -27.33 -6.23
CA GLN A 190 -33.37 -27.36 -5.80
C GLN A 190 -33.48 -26.69 -4.43
N ALA A 191 -34.50 -25.85 -4.29
CA ALA A 191 -34.84 -25.23 -3.03
C ALA A 191 -36.27 -25.59 -2.64
N VAL A 192 -36.52 -25.85 -1.36
CA VAL A 192 -37.82 -26.34 -0.88
C VAL A 192 -38.62 -25.22 -0.22
N LYS A 193 -39.93 -25.46 -0.07
CA LYS A 193 -40.81 -24.53 0.63
C LYS A 193 -40.30 -24.25 2.05
N GLY A 194 -40.18 -22.97 2.40
CA GLY A 194 -39.73 -22.52 3.71
C GLY A 194 -38.26 -22.16 3.76
N ASP A 195 -37.45 -22.56 2.74
CA ASP A 195 -36.07 -22.07 2.64
C ASP A 195 -36.03 -20.54 2.56
N THR A 196 -35.10 -19.95 3.26
CA THR A 196 -34.81 -18.54 3.15
C THR A 196 -33.74 -18.32 2.09
N LEU A 197 -34.03 -17.46 1.12
CA LEU A 197 -33.10 -17.06 0.08
C LEU A 197 -32.71 -15.58 0.28
N GLU A 198 -31.44 -15.26 0.12
CA GLU A 198 -31.01 -13.88 0.01
C GLU A 198 -31.38 -13.33 -1.37
N ILE A 199 -31.93 -12.14 -1.43
CA ILE A 199 -32.34 -11.47 -2.67
C ILE A 199 -31.25 -10.50 -3.07
N LEU A 200 -30.50 -10.86 -4.11
CA LEU A 200 -29.39 -10.04 -4.61
C LEU A 200 -29.86 -8.97 -5.58
N GLU A 201 -30.85 -9.32 -6.42
CA GLU A 201 -31.43 -8.40 -7.41
C GLU A 201 -32.89 -8.80 -7.71
N GLN A 202 -33.80 -7.86 -7.60
CA GLN A 202 -35.22 -8.07 -7.95
C GLN A 202 -35.51 -7.52 -9.34
N MET A 203 -35.91 -8.41 -10.27
CA MET A 203 -36.35 -8.06 -11.61
C MET A 203 -37.87 -8.25 -11.75
N GLU A 204 -38.44 -7.97 -12.93
CA GLU A 204 -39.88 -7.98 -13.16
C GLU A 204 -40.56 -9.33 -12.85
N THR A 205 -39.99 -10.45 -13.25
CA THR A 205 -40.58 -11.80 -13.12
C THR A 205 -39.69 -12.81 -12.42
N TRP A 206 -38.42 -12.56 -12.33
CA TRP A 206 -37.39 -13.39 -11.69
C TRP A 206 -36.57 -12.52 -10.72
N SER A 207 -35.98 -13.13 -9.72
CA SER A 207 -34.98 -12.50 -8.86
C SER A 207 -33.69 -13.31 -8.89
N LYS A 208 -32.55 -12.61 -8.88
CA LYS A 208 -31.25 -13.21 -8.59
C LYS A 208 -31.19 -13.44 -7.09
N VAL A 209 -30.87 -14.66 -6.69
CA VAL A 209 -30.89 -15.07 -5.29
C VAL A 209 -29.64 -15.86 -4.94
N LYS A 210 -29.31 -15.89 -3.64
CA LYS A 210 -28.30 -16.78 -3.07
C LYS A 210 -28.99 -17.73 -2.08
N THR A 211 -28.69 -19.00 -2.18
CA THR A 211 -29.19 -20.04 -1.28
C THR A 211 -28.34 -20.16 -0.02
N ALA A 212 -28.76 -20.92 0.97
CA ALA A 212 -28.01 -21.16 2.19
C ALA A 212 -26.65 -21.85 1.96
N ASP A 213 -26.57 -22.68 0.90
CA ASP A 213 -25.32 -23.29 0.42
C ASP A 213 -24.58 -22.45 -0.62
N ALA A 214 -24.80 -21.12 -0.57
CA ALA A 214 -24.13 -20.09 -1.37
C ALA A 214 -24.23 -20.27 -2.90
N VAL A 215 -25.21 -21.01 -3.41
CA VAL A 215 -25.47 -21.09 -4.86
C VAL A 215 -26.21 -19.84 -5.31
N ILE A 216 -25.60 -19.11 -6.24
CA ILE A 216 -26.17 -17.88 -6.83
C ILE A 216 -26.88 -18.23 -8.13
N GLY A 217 -28.19 -17.96 -8.20
CA GLY A 217 -28.99 -18.25 -9.38
C GLY A 217 -30.29 -17.45 -9.41
N TYR A 218 -31.29 -17.95 -10.14
CA TYR A 218 -32.52 -17.20 -10.39
C TYR A 218 -33.74 -18.02 -9.97
N VAL A 219 -34.68 -17.35 -9.28
CA VAL A 219 -35.97 -17.89 -8.88
C VAL A 219 -37.12 -16.99 -9.35
N GLU A 220 -38.27 -17.57 -9.76
CA GLU A 220 -39.43 -16.76 -10.14
C GLU A 220 -40.00 -16.01 -8.93
N ASN A 221 -40.31 -14.72 -9.09
CA ASN A 221 -40.86 -13.87 -8.02
C ASN A 221 -42.14 -14.44 -7.39
N LYS A 222 -42.97 -15.14 -8.18
CA LYS A 222 -44.20 -15.82 -7.65
C LYS A 222 -43.93 -16.92 -6.63
N ARG A 223 -42.69 -17.42 -6.54
CA ARG A 223 -42.23 -18.44 -5.58
C ARG A 223 -41.76 -17.82 -4.26
N LEU A 224 -41.35 -16.56 -4.29
CA LEU A 224 -40.84 -15.81 -3.14
C LEU A 224 -42.00 -15.30 -2.26
N GLY A 225 -41.76 -15.29 -0.97
CA GLY A 225 -42.59 -14.65 0.04
C GLY A 225 -42.47 -13.15 0.03
N GLU A 226 -42.81 -12.55 1.15
CA GLU A 226 -42.52 -11.14 1.42
C GLU A 226 -40.98 -10.97 1.56
N ILE A 227 -40.45 -9.91 0.96
CA ILE A 227 -39.04 -9.58 1.12
C ILE A 227 -38.93 -8.77 2.42
N THR A 228 -38.06 -9.20 3.30
CA THR A 228 -37.77 -8.58 4.58
C THR A 228 -36.27 -8.29 4.68
N GLU A 229 -35.90 -7.37 5.56
CA GLU A 229 -34.51 -7.08 5.87
C GLU A 229 -34.07 -7.90 7.07
N GLU A 230 -32.86 -8.44 6.99
CA GLU A 230 -32.21 -9.19 8.06
C GLU A 230 -30.80 -8.61 8.26
N MET A 231 -30.42 -8.37 9.52
CA MET A 231 -29.08 -7.90 9.85
C MET A 231 -28.16 -9.12 10.00
N GLU A 232 -27.13 -9.17 9.20
CA GLU A 232 -26.05 -10.13 9.33
C GLU A 232 -24.94 -9.53 10.21
N THR A 233 -24.48 -10.28 11.18
CA THR A 233 -23.37 -9.89 12.05
C THR A 233 -22.19 -10.83 11.85
N PRO A 234 -20.95 -10.32 11.93
CA PRO A 234 -19.78 -11.17 11.79
C PRO A 234 -19.73 -12.25 12.88
N VAL A 235 -19.34 -13.45 12.48
CA VAL A 235 -19.10 -14.58 13.39
C VAL A 235 -17.59 -14.75 13.51
N THR A 236 -16.92 -13.70 14.01
CA THR A 236 -15.47 -13.70 14.23
C THR A 236 -15.15 -13.00 15.54
N ASP A 237 -14.12 -13.47 16.24
CA ASP A 237 -13.56 -12.83 17.44
C ASP A 237 -12.40 -11.90 17.09
N TYR A 238 -12.19 -11.62 15.80
CA TYR A 238 -11.10 -10.78 15.32
C TYR A 238 -11.21 -9.35 15.83
N GLN A 239 -10.11 -8.84 16.35
CA GLN A 239 -9.93 -7.44 16.70
C GLN A 239 -8.79 -6.88 15.87
N ALA A 240 -9.04 -5.76 15.16
CA ALA A 240 -8.00 -5.09 14.40
C ALA A 240 -6.87 -4.66 15.33
N PRO A 241 -5.60 -4.89 14.96
CA PRO A 241 -4.47 -4.43 15.75
C PRO A 241 -4.42 -2.90 15.75
N GLU A 242 -4.03 -2.32 16.89
CA GLU A 242 -3.82 -0.88 17.02
C GLU A 242 -2.33 -0.55 16.94
N TYR A 243 -1.97 0.29 15.97
CA TYR A 243 -0.62 0.85 15.85
C TYR A 243 -0.48 2.06 16.75
N THR A 244 0.56 2.07 17.58
CA THR A 244 0.90 3.22 18.42
C THR A 244 1.91 4.11 17.71
N SER A 245 1.97 5.41 18.09
CA SER A 245 2.90 6.37 17.51
C SER A 245 3.61 7.17 18.61
N LEU A 246 4.86 7.53 18.37
CA LEU A 246 5.67 8.45 19.20
C LEU A 246 5.70 9.88 18.61
N THR A 247 4.73 10.24 17.77
CA THR A 247 4.61 11.63 17.29
C THR A 247 4.49 12.60 18.43
N ALA A 248 5.21 13.72 18.33
CA ALA A 248 5.14 14.79 19.32
C ALA A 248 3.85 15.62 19.18
N ASP A 249 3.40 16.23 20.27
CA ASP A 249 2.27 17.18 20.25
C ASP A 249 2.59 18.48 19.50
N SER A 250 3.89 18.83 19.37
CA SER A 250 4.37 20.00 18.64
C SER A 250 5.01 19.59 17.33
N LYS A 251 5.03 20.53 16.37
CA LYS A 251 5.72 20.31 15.09
C LYS A 251 7.21 20.01 15.30
N ILE A 252 7.72 19.06 14.50
CA ILE A 252 9.16 18.83 14.45
C ILE A 252 9.84 19.77 13.45
N CYS A 253 11.09 20.09 13.75
CA CYS A 253 12.03 20.72 12.82
C CYS A 253 13.30 19.91 12.78
N LEU A 254 13.46 19.11 11.71
CA LEU A 254 14.58 18.22 11.53
C LEU A 254 15.65 18.86 10.64
N GLY A 255 16.92 18.81 11.08
CA GLY A 255 18.05 19.20 10.25
C GLY A 255 18.97 18.03 9.96
N TRP A 256 19.17 17.68 8.68
CA TRP A 256 20.15 16.66 8.31
C TRP A 256 21.58 17.21 8.43
N HIS A 257 22.41 16.47 9.18
CA HIS A 257 23.83 16.74 9.32
C HIS A 257 24.64 15.74 8.50
N SER A 258 25.11 16.16 7.33
CA SER A 258 25.93 15.34 6.45
C SER A 258 27.30 15.05 7.06
N ILE A 259 27.56 13.80 7.40
CA ILE A 259 28.77 13.30 8.05
C ILE A 259 29.44 12.26 7.15
N GLY A 260 30.59 12.59 6.57
CA GLY A 260 31.37 11.69 5.72
C GLY A 260 32.48 10.92 6.46
N GLY A 261 32.50 10.92 7.80
CA GLY A 261 33.47 10.20 8.63
C GLY A 261 33.39 10.60 10.09
N VAL A 262 34.01 9.84 10.99
CA VAL A 262 33.93 10.08 12.44
C VAL A 262 34.33 11.52 12.84
N ALA A 263 35.32 12.13 12.15
CA ALA A 263 35.75 13.52 12.40
C ALA A 263 34.64 14.57 12.04
N GLY A 264 33.65 14.20 11.20
CA GLY A 264 32.52 15.07 10.91
C GLY A 264 31.68 15.38 12.15
N ASN A 265 31.69 14.50 13.16
CA ASN A 265 30.98 14.70 14.42
C ASN A 265 31.44 15.96 15.17
N ASP A 266 32.70 16.38 15.01
CA ASP A 266 33.26 17.56 15.66
C ASP A 266 32.64 18.87 15.14
N THR A 267 31.92 18.82 14.02
CA THR A 267 31.28 20.00 13.41
C THR A 267 29.90 20.31 13.99
N LEU A 268 29.35 19.49 14.88
CA LEU A 268 28.00 19.62 15.45
C LEU A 268 27.69 21.06 15.88
N TYR A 269 28.55 21.65 16.72
CA TYR A 269 28.31 22.99 17.24
C TYR A 269 28.24 24.05 16.13
N SER A 270 29.10 23.96 15.14
CA SER A 270 29.11 24.90 14.02
C SER A 270 27.92 24.75 13.10
N MET A 271 27.37 23.52 12.95
CA MET A 271 26.20 23.23 12.12
C MET A 271 24.90 23.69 12.77
N VAL A 272 24.80 23.56 14.10
CA VAL A 272 23.63 23.99 14.86
C VAL A 272 23.65 25.49 15.19
N SER A 273 24.86 26.10 15.22
CA SER A 273 25.01 27.51 15.50
C SER A 273 24.29 28.38 14.45
N GLY A 274 23.27 29.11 14.89
CA GLY A 274 22.45 29.98 14.03
C GLY A 274 21.16 29.35 13.55
N THR A 275 20.89 28.06 13.84
CA THR A 275 19.55 27.46 13.64
C THR A 275 18.58 28.03 14.66
N LYS A 276 17.30 28.08 14.30
CA LYS A 276 16.21 28.48 15.21
C LYS A 276 15.03 27.52 15.06
N GLY A 277 14.47 27.13 16.21
CA GLY A 277 13.31 26.24 16.26
C GLY A 277 13.62 24.77 15.97
N MET A 278 14.84 24.41 15.59
CA MET A 278 15.25 23.03 15.35
C MET A 278 15.19 22.24 16.66
N ASN A 279 14.54 21.08 16.64
CA ASN A 279 14.39 20.18 17.78
C ASN A 279 14.87 18.75 17.49
N VAL A 280 15.15 18.41 16.22
CA VAL A 280 15.68 17.13 15.79
C VAL A 280 16.90 17.34 14.90
N ILE A 281 17.97 16.59 15.17
CA ILE A 281 19.12 16.49 14.28
C ILE A 281 19.27 15.07 13.76
N ALA A 282 19.43 14.93 12.43
CA ALA A 282 19.56 13.64 11.76
C ALA A 282 20.94 13.51 11.09
N PRO A 283 21.95 12.95 11.79
CA PRO A 283 23.28 12.76 11.22
C PRO A 283 23.32 11.55 10.29
N THR A 284 23.96 11.67 9.13
CA THR A 284 24.11 10.60 8.12
C THR A 284 25.17 9.59 8.56
N TRP A 285 24.84 8.74 9.50
CA TRP A 285 25.81 7.89 10.20
C TRP A 285 25.88 6.45 9.74
N PHE A 286 24.71 5.87 9.42
CA PHE A 286 24.60 4.45 9.14
C PHE A 286 24.40 4.22 7.66
N SER A 287 25.24 3.39 7.05
CA SER A 287 25.13 3.05 5.64
C SER A 287 25.33 1.56 5.44
N MET A 288 24.42 0.93 4.71
CA MET A 288 24.47 -0.51 4.38
C MET A 288 25.77 -0.87 3.68
N THR A 289 26.44 -1.96 4.12
CA THR A 289 27.75 -2.37 3.60
C THR A 289 27.76 -3.68 2.85
N ASP A 290 26.73 -4.51 3.01
CA ASP A 290 26.59 -5.78 2.30
C ASP A 290 25.11 -6.22 2.21
N GLU A 291 24.89 -7.37 1.57
CA GLU A 291 23.58 -7.97 1.38
C GLU A 291 23.13 -8.87 2.55
N ASN A 292 23.89 -8.93 3.65
CA ASN A 292 23.59 -9.73 4.84
C ASN A 292 23.09 -8.88 6.02
N GLY A 293 22.84 -7.58 5.80
CA GLY A 293 22.36 -6.65 6.81
C GLY A 293 23.45 -6.03 7.69
N ALA A 294 24.71 -6.04 7.25
CA ALA A 294 25.75 -5.27 7.90
C ALA A 294 25.71 -3.81 7.46
N PHE A 295 26.13 -2.91 8.35
CA PHE A 295 26.24 -1.48 8.07
C PHE A 295 27.49 -0.86 8.72
N ARG A 296 27.96 0.22 8.11
CA ARG A 296 28.98 1.10 8.67
C ARG A 296 28.32 2.12 9.59
N SER A 297 29.02 2.50 10.67
CA SER A 297 28.59 3.57 11.56
C SER A 297 29.68 4.60 11.80
N PHE A 298 29.32 5.89 11.76
CA PHE A 298 30.14 7.02 12.22
C PHE A 298 29.65 7.59 13.55
N ALA A 299 28.61 7.02 14.16
CA ALA A 299 27.98 7.52 15.37
C ALA A 299 28.92 7.48 16.59
N THR A 300 28.80 8.48 17.45
CA THR A 300 29.54 8.55 18.72
C THR A 300 28.64 9.01 19.86
N ALA A 301 28.78 8.40 21.03
CA ALA A 301 28.02 8.79 22.22
C ALA A 301 28.30 10.26 22.66
N GLY A 302 29.49 10.76 22.39
CA GLY A 302 29.85 12.17 22.67
C GLY A 302 29.01 13.16 21.88
N TYR A 303 28.75 12.87 20.60
CA TYR A 303 27.85 13.68 19.77
C TYR A 303 26.43 13.69 20.32
N VAL A 304 25.87 12.50 20.63
CA VAL A 304 24.51 12.37 21.18
C VAL A 304 24.38 13.15 22.48
N THR A 305 25.32 12.97 23.41
CA THR A 305 25.33 13.71 24.69
C THR A 305 25.34 15.23 24.46
N THR A 306 26.16 15.71 23.51
CA THR A 306 26.26 17.14 23.21
C THR A 306 24.98 17.67 22.56
N ALA A 307 24.38 16.93 21.64
CA ALA A 307 23.11 17.30 21.00
C ALA A 307 21.97 17.38 22.05
N HIS A 308 21.89 16.42 22.95
CA HIS A 308 20.92 16.45 24.07
C HIS A 308 21.12 17.66 24.98
N GLN A 309 22.37 18.06 25.27
CA GLN A 309 22.67 19.28 26.03
C GLN A 309 22.20 20.56 25.31
N MET A 310 22.10 20.51 23.99
CA MET A 310 21.54 21.60 23.17
C MET A 310 20.01 21.53 23.04
N GLY A 311 19.35 20.52 23.65
CA GLY A 311 17.90 20.31 23.59
C GLY A 311 17.43 19.66 22.30
N LEU A 312 18.31 18.94 21.58
CA LEU A 312 18.00 18.27 20.31
C LEU A 312 17.81 16.77 20.52
N GLN A 313 16.79 16.19 19.93
CA GLN A 313 16.73 14.74 19.69
C GLN A 313 17.70 14.36 18.57
N VAL A 314 18.22 13.14 18.61
CA VAL A 314 19.16 12.61 17.60
C VAL A 314 18.54 11.38 16.94
N TRP A 315 18.20 11.51 15.64
CA TRP A 315 17.72 10.39 14.83
C TRP A 315 18.81 10.01 13.83
N GLY A 316 19.40 8.83 14.01
CA GLY A 316 20.49 8.39 13.12
C GLY A 316 19.95 8.00 11.75
N VAL A 317 20.48 8.62 10.69
CA VAL A 317 20.11 8.26 9.31
C VAL A 317 20.71 6.90 8.96
N LEU A 318 19.87 6.03 8.40
CA LEU A 318 20.25 4.74 7.81
C LEU A 318 19.95 4.78 6.31
N ASP A 319 21.02 4.70 5.50
CA ASP A 319 20.93 4.69 4.04
C ASP A 319 21.43 3.39 3.40
N ASN A 320 21.03 3.16 2.13
CA ASN A 320 21.44 2.01 1.33
C ASN A 320 22.51 2.34 0.28
N PHE A 321 23.02 3.56 0.20
CA PHE A 321 23.81 4.02 -0.97
C PHE A 321 25.16 4.65 -0.64
N ASN A 322 25.32 5.38 0.45
CA ASN A 322 26.54 6.18 0.71
C ASN A 322 27.81 5.33 0.74
N TYR A 323 27.80 4.20 1.46
CA TYR A 323 28.98 3.32 1.51
C TYR A 323 29.32 2.73 0.13
N ALA A 324 28.30 2.31 -0.63
CA ALA A 324 28.49 1.77 -1.97
C ALA A 324 29.08 2.83 -2.92
N ASN A 325 28.53 4.06 -2.91
CA ASN A 325 29.01 5.16 -3.75
C ASN A 325 30.44 5.57 -3.41
N GLU A 326 30.78 5.72 -2.14
CA GLU A 326 32.12 6.08 -1.69
C GLU A 326 33.19 5.06 -2.08
N ASN A 327 32.83 3.78 -2.11
CA ASN A 327 33.76 2.69 -2.44
C ASN A 327 33.68 2.24 -3.90
N GLY A 328 32.78 2.81 -4.71
CA GLY A 328 32.58 2.44 -6.11
C GLY A 328 32.18 0.98 -6.29
N ILE A 329 31.37 0.45 -5.37
CA ILE A 329 30.85 -0.93 -5.40
C ILE A 329 29.33 -0.92 -5.56
N SER A 330 28.78 -2.06 -5.97
CA SER A 330 27.34 -2.28 -6.03
C SER A 330 26.92 -3.22 -4.92
N ILE A 331 25.90 -2.86 -4.16
CA ILE A 331 25.27 -3.69 -3.13
C ILE A 331 23.80 -3.79 -3.51
N SER A 332 23.29 -5.02 -3.63
CA SER A 332 21.90 -5.24 -4.00
C SER A 332 20.99 -5.04 -2.79
N THR A 333 20.29 -3.90 -2.77
CA THR A 333 19.26 -3.66 -1.76
C THR A 333 18.12 -4.68 -1.86
N LEU A 334 17.78 -5.13 -3.09
CA LEU A 334 16.80 -6.19 -3.29
C LEU A 334 17.21 -7.51 -2.60
N ASN A 335 18.45 -7.95 -2.77
CA ASN A 335 18.92 -9.19 -2.15
C ASN A 335 18.88 -9.10 -0.61
N MET A 336 19.29 -7.95 -0.05
CA MET A 336 19.24 -7.74 1.39
C MET A 336 17.79 -7.73 1.90
N LEU A 337 16.91 -6.98 1.24
CA LEU A 337 15.52 -6.84 1.67
C LEU A 337 14.71 -8.14 1.48
N SER A 338 15.03 -8.97 0.49
CA SER A 338 14.31 -10.23 0.22
C SER A 338 14.66 -11.37 1.19
N SER A 339 15.78 -11.29 1.92
CA SER A 339 16.16 -12.26 2.94
C SER A 339 15.70 -11.85 4.33
N THR A 340 14.90 -12.69 4.97
CA THR A 340 14.44 -12.46 6.36
C THR A 340 15.62 -12.37 7.32
N THR A 341 16.60 -13.25 7.20
CA THR A 341 17.81 -13.23 8.04
C THR A 341 18.58 -11.92 7.87
N ALA A 342 18.74 -11.42 6.65
CA ALA A 342 19.46 -10.17 6.39
C ALA A 342 18.72 -8.95 6.96
N ARG A 343 17.39 -8.86 6.74
CA ARG A 343 16.57 -7.80 7.33
C ARG A 343 16.65 -7.79 8.85
N GLN A 344 16.48 -8.96 9.50
CA GLN A 344 16.54 -9.08 10.96
C GLN A 344 17.92 -8.73 11.51
N ASN A 345 19.01 -9.06 10.80
CA ASN A 345 20.34 -8.63 11.18
C ASN A 345 20.46 -7.09 11.15
N LEU A 346 20.02 -6.46 10.06
CA LEU A 346 20.08 -5.00 9.94
C LEU A 346 19.23 -4.32 11.01
N VAL A 347 17.97 -4.71 11.13
CA VAL A 347 16.99 -4.16 12.08
C VAL A 347 17.52 -4.28 13.52
N LYS A 348 17.93 -5.47 13.92
CA LYS A 348 18.46 -5.71 15.27
C LYS A 348 19.72 -4.90 15.54
N ASN A 349 20.69 -4.94 14.64
CA ASN A 349 22.00 -4.31 14.85
C ASN A 349 21.90 -2.78 14.87
N VAL A 350 21.09 -2.16 14.00
CA VAL A 350 20.93 -0.70 13.97
C VAL A 350 20.16 -0.21 15.19
N THR A 351 19.11 -0.91 15.62
CA THR A 351 18.33 -0.52 16.80
C THR A 351 19.11 -0.75 18.09
N ASP A 352 19.88 -1.83 18.22
CA ASP A 352 20.77 -2.06 19.35
C ASP A 352 21.88 -1.00 19.42
N THR A 353 22.42 -0.61 18.27
CA THR A 353 23.42 0.48 18.20
C THR A 353 22.80 1.81 18.60
N ALA A 354 21.60 2.13 18.14
CA ALA A 354 20.87 3.34 18.52
C ALA A 354 20.66 3.42 20.03
N VAL A 355 20.12 2.38 20.63
CA VAL A 355 19.93 2.30 22.09
C VAL A 355 21.25 2.39 22.84
N GLY A 356 22.28 1.65 22.39
CA GLY A 356 23.61 1.64 23.04
C GLY A 356 24.32 3.01 23.04
N LEU A 357 24.01 3.86 22.06
CA LEU A 357 24.53 5.22 21.95
C LEU A 357 23.60 6.29 22.56
N GLY A 358 22.36 5.91 22.90
CA GLY A 358 21.36 6.82 23.47
C GLY A 358 20.66 7.69 22.42
N LEU A 359 20.51 7.20 21.18
CA LEU A 359 19.72 7.88 20.15
C LEU A 359 18.23 7.90 20.54
N ASP A 360 17.52 8.90 20.04
CA ASP A 360 16.06 9.03 20.21
C ASP A 360 15.27 8.40 19.06
N GLY A 361 15.91 8.15 17.92
CA GLY A 361 15.24 7.57 16.75
C GLY A 361 16.17 7.10 15.64
N ILE A 362 15.54 6.53 14.62
CA ILE A 362 16.15 6.13 13.36
C ILE A 362 15.40 6.84 12.23
N ASN A 363 16.15 7.41 11.29
CA ASN A 363 15.66 8.03 10.07
C ASN A 363 16.10 7.16 8.89
N VAL A 364 15.16 6.53 8.19
CA VAL A 364 15.44 5.63 7.06
C VAL A 364 15.44 6.44 5.77
N ASP A 365 16.56 6.41 5.07
CA ASP A 365 16.78 7.09 3.79
C ASP A 365 17.21 6.07 2.72
N PHE A 366 16.26 5.20 2.32
CA PHE A 366 16.48 4.20 1.27
C PHE A 366 16.04 4.75 -0.07
N GLU A 367 17.03 5.01 -0.92
CA GLU A 367 16.84 5.60 -2.23
C GLU A 367 17.03 4.61 -3.38
N GLN A 368 16.55 4.97 -4.57
CA GLN A 368 16.73 4.26 -5.84
C GLN A 368 16.27 2.79 -5.77
N LEU A 369 15.25 2.52 -4.98
CA LEU A 369 14.64 1.19 -4.95
C LEU A 369 13.95 0.92 -6.30
N SER A 370 14.01 -0.34 -6.76
CA SER A 370 13.18 -0.80 -7.87
C SER A 370 11.79 -1.23 -7.37
N SER A 371 10.82 -1.33 -8.27
CA SER A 371 9.49 -1.84 -7.94
C SER A 371 9.52 -3.24 -7.29
N ASP A 372 10.49 -4.07 -7.68
CA ASP A 372 10.68 -5.40 -7.11
C ASP A 372 11.07 -5.36 -5.62
N CYS A 373 11.68 -4.26 -5.17
CA CYS A 373 11.97 -4.06 -3.75
C CYS A 373 10.70 -3.79 -2.90
N GLY A 374 9.62 -3.28 -3.51
CA GLY A 374 8.46 -2.76 -2.80
C GLY A 374 7.92 -3.67 -1.70
N PRO A 375 7.50 -4.92 -1.97
CA PRO A 375 6.99 -5.83 -0.94
C PRO A 375 8.01 -6.12 0.18
N HIS A 376 9.28 -6.24 -0.17
CA HIS A 376 10.37 -6.52 0.77
C HIS A 376 10.71 -5.29 1.63
N TYR A 377 10.63 -4.10 1.04
CA TYR A 377 10.83 -2.83 1.75
C TYR A 377 9.72 -2.58 2.77
N VAL A 378 8.48 -2.85 2.39
CA VAL A 378 7.34 -2.77 3.31
C VAL A 378 7.52 -3.71 4.51
N GLU A 379 7.95 -4.95 4.27
CA GLU A 379 8.20 -5.90 5.36
C GLU A 379 9.38 -5.45 6.25
N PHE A 380 10.46 -4.93 5.67
CA PHE A 380 11.55 -4.32 6.42
C PHE A 380 11.07 -3.18 7.33
N LEU A 381 10.20 -2.29 6.83
CA LEU A 381 9.66 -1.19 7.61
C LEU A 381 8.76 -1.67 8.75
N ARG A 382 7.97 -2.72 8.54
CA ARG A 382 7.18 -3.35 9.60
C ARG A 382 8.08 -3.94 10.69
N GLU A 383 9.07 -4.74 10.30
CA GLU A 383 10.05 -5.32 11.24
C GLU A 383 10.81 -4.24 12.02
N LEU A 384 11.26 -3.18 11.35
CA LEU A 384 11.97 -2.06 11.99
C LEU A 384 11.06 -1.26 12.93
N SER A 385 9.80 -1.03 12.54
CA SER A 385 8.81 -0.35 13.37
C SER A 385 8.58 -1.09 14.69
N ILE A 386 8.43 -2.42 14.66
CA ILE A 386 8.28 -3.26 15.85
C ILE A 386 9.47 -3.08 16.79
N GLU A 387 10.69 -3.19 16.26
CA GLU A 387 11.90 -3.05 17.07
C GLU A 387 12.11 -1.63 17.63
N CYS A 388 11.82 -0.61 16.81
CA CYS A 388 11.85 0.78 17.27
C CYS A 388 10.85 1.00 18.40
N ARG A 389 9.62 0.51 18.26
CA ARG A 389 8.56 0.64 19.25
C ARG A 389 8.92 -0.06 20.56
N ASN A 390 9.43 -1.29 20.49
CA ASN A 390 9.85 -2.08 21.64
C ASN A 390 11.01 -1.42 22.41
N LYS A 391 11.83 -0.61 21.73
CA LYS A 391 12.99 0.08 22.31
C LYS A 391 12.74 1.57 22.58
N GLY A 392 11.54 2.09 22.31
CA GLY A 392 11.18 3.49 22.51
C GLY A 392 11.91 4.46 21.58
N LEU A 393 12.28 4.00 20.37
CA LEU A 393 12.91 4.79 19.31
C LEU A 393 11.84 5.33 18.36
N VAL A 394 11.96 6.59 17.97
CA VAL A 394 11.17 7.19 16.88
C VAL A 394 11.62 6.57 15.55
N LEU A 395 10.66 6.23 14.70
CA LEU A 395 10.90 5.82 13.32
C LEU A 395 10.43 6.92 12.37
N SER A 396 11.34 7.49 11.58
CA SER A 396 11.03 8.39 10.46
C SER A 396 11.55 7.82 9.16
N ILE A 397 10.86 8.08 8.06
CA ILE A 397 11.17 7.52 6.74
C ILE A 397 11.18 8.62 5.71
N ASP A 398 12.29 8.74 4.98
CA ASP A 398 12.46 9.71 3.91
C ASP A 398 11.96 9.13 2.59
N ASN A 399 11.25 9.95 1.82
CA ASN A 399 10.66 9.56 0.55
C ASN A 399 10.86 10.64 -0.50
N TYR A 400 11.00 10.24 -1.74
CA TYR A 400 10.80 11.15 -2.87
C TYR A 400 9.39 11.74 -2.85
N VAL A 401 9.20 12.88 -3.52
CA VAL A 401 7.84 13.37 -3.79
C VAL A 401 7.04 12.28 -4.48
N PRO A 402 5.83 11.95 -3.99
CA PRO A 402 5.05 10.81 -4.49
C PRO A 402 4.51 11.07 -5.89
N PHE A 403 4.70 10.07 -6.76
CA PHE A 403 4.12 9.96 -8.10
C PHE A 403 3.69 8.52 -8.34
N ASN A 404 2.84 8.27 -9.32
CA ASN A 404 2.35 6.92 -9.61
C ASN A 404 3.47 5.91 -9.97
N PHE A 405 4.64 6.40 -10.43
CA PHE A 405 5.76 5.52 -10.78
C PHE A 405 6.57 5.04 -9.56
N ASN A 406 6.39 5.65 -8.38
CA ASN A 406 7.05 5.27 -7.14
C ASN A 406 6.08 4.80 -6.04
N ASP A 407 4.84 4.43 -6.40
CA ASP A 407 3.80 3.94 -5.47
C ASP A 407 4.24 2.69 -4.68
N TYR A 408 5.23 1.93 -5.18
CA TYR A 408 5.80 0.77 -4.50
C TYR A 408 6.53 1.09 -3.18
N TYR A 409 6.77 2.38 -2.88
CA TYR A 409 7.22 2.81 -1.55
C TYR A 409 6.10 2.69 -0.49
N ARG A 410 4.82 2.58 -0.91
CA ARG A 410 3.67 2.29 -0.04
C ARG A 410 3.56 3.28 1.12
N LEU A 411 3.28 4.53 0.80
CA LEU A 411 3.10 5.60 1.80
C LEU A 411 1.94 5.32 2.76
N ASP A 412 0.89 4.63 2.32
CA ASP A 412 -0.21 4.14 3.13
C ASP A 412 0.29 3.29 4.31
N ILE A 413 1.13 2.29 4.04
CA ILE A 413 1.73 1.44 5.06
C ILE A 413 2.72 2.22 5.94
N GLN A 414 3.53 3.09 5.32
CA GLN A 414 4.44 3.95 6.09
C GLN A 414 3.67 4.85 7.07
N GLY A 415 2.53 5.41 6.65
CA GLY A 415 1.64 6.20 7.50
C GLY A 415 1.07 5.42 8.68
N GLU A 416 0.95 4.10 8.56
CA GLU A 416 0.52 3.22 9.63
C GLU A 416 1.66 2.90 10.62
N VAL A 417 2.82 2.46 10.11
CA VAL A 417 3.89 1.89 10.94
C VAL A 417 4.93 2.90 11.44
N ALA A 418 5.17 4.00 10.71
CA ALA A 418 6.13 5.03 11.11
C ALA A 418 5.52 6.09 12.04
N ASP A 419 6.39 6.80 12.75
CA ASP A 419 6.02 8.00 13.52
C ASP A 419 5.98 9.22 12.63
N TYR A 420 6.92 9.34 11.68
CA TYR A 420 6.97 10.41 10.70
C TYR A 420 7.29 9.89 9.31
N VAL A 421 6.62 10.43 8.32
CA VAL A 421 6.88 10.22 6.89
C VAL A 421 7.33 11.55 6.31
N ILE A 422 8.59 11.61 5.90
CA ILE A 422 9.20 12.83 5.39
C ILE A 422 9.21 12.75 3.87
N ILE A 423 8.70 13.77 3.18
CA ILE A 423 8.91 13.91 1.75
C ILE A 423 10.03 14.89 1.47
N MET A 424 10.97 14.49 0.64
CA MET A 424 12.04 15.33 0.11
C MET A 424 11.46 16.27 -0.94
N GLY A 425 10.88 17.39 -0.49
CA GLY A 425 10.20 18.37 -1.34
C GLY A 425 11.19 19.18 -2.20
N TYR A 426 12.13 18.49 -2.84
CA TYR A 426 13.19 19.04 -3.69
C TYR A 426 13.62 18.02 -4.75
N ASP A 427 14.63 18.40 -5.55
CA ASP A 427 15.13 17.66 -6.71
C ASP A 427 14.05 17.43 -7.79
N GLU A 428 13.14 18.40 -7.97
CA GLU A 428 12.25 18.48 -9.14
C GLU A 428 13.07 18.44 -10.43
N HIS A 429 14.10 19.30 -10.51
CA HIS A 429 15.20 19.20 -11.43
C HIS A 429 16.49 18.98 -10.61
N TRP A 430 17.20 17.88 -10.88
CA TRP A 430 18.29 17.38 -10.06
C TRP A 430 19.66 17.47 -10.75
N HIS A 431 20.72 17.37 -9.97
CA HIS A 431 22.10 17.33 -10.46
C HIS A 431 22.31 16.27 -11.55
N GLY A 432 22.84 16.68 -12.69
CA GLY A 432 23.02 15.82 -13.87
C GLY A 432 21.81 15.74 -14.80
N SER A 433 20.68 16.37 -14.46
CA SER A 433 19.55 16.54 -15.39
C SER A 433 20.00 17.27 -16.66
N LYS A 434 19.35 16.96 -17.77
CA LYS A 434 19.55 17.66 -19.06
C LYS A 434 18.46 18.70 -19.35
N ASP A 435 17.54 18.85 -18.43
CA ASP A 435 16.44 19.80 -18.47
C ASP A 435 16.59 20.81 -17.33
N PRO A 436 17.07 22.04 -17.60
CA PRO A 436 17.22 23.08 -16.58
C PRO A 436 15.87 23.48 -15.96
N GLY A 437 15.84 23.60 -14.64
CA GLY A 437 14.63 24.01 -13.94
C GLY A 437 14.84 24.26 -12.45
N SER A 438 13.74 24.57 -11.77
CA SER A 438 13.70 24.75 -10.32
C SER A 438 14.01 23.45 -9.59
N VAL A 439 14.72 23.52 -8.48
CA VAL A 439 14.93 22.40 -7.55
C VAL A 439 13.64 22.07 -6.80
N ALA A 440 12.79 23.05 -6.52
CA ALA A 440 11.59 22.89 -5.70
C ALA A 440 10.56 24.00 -6.00
N SER A 441 9.88 23.94 -7.14
CA SER A 441 8.79 24.86 -7.44
C SER A 441 7.63 24.69 -6.44
N ILE A 442 6.85 25.74 -6.25
CA ILE A 442 5.71 25.69 -5.32
C ILE A 442 4.68 24.64 -5.71
N SER A 443 4.44 24.45 -7.01
CA SER A 443 3.52 23.43 -7.52
C SER A 443 4.02 22.02 -7.21
N TYR A 444 5.31 21.75 -7.45
CA TYR A 444 5.92 20.46 -7.15
C TYR A 444 5.77 20.07 -5.66
N VAL A 445 6.10 20.99 -4.76
CA VAL A 445 6.00 20.76 -3.32
C VAL A 445 4.53 20.64 -2.87
N SER A 446 3.64 21.49 -3.39
CA SER A 446 2.23 21.46 -3.02
C SER A 446 1.54 20.19 -3.50
N ASP A 447 1.78 19.77 -4.75
CA ASP A 447 1.19 18.57 -5.34
C ASP A 447 1.70 17.31 -4.62
N GLY A 448 2.97 17.28 -4.24
CA GLY A 448 3.56 16.22 -3.43
C GLY A 448 2.87 16.10 -2.06
N LEU A 449 2.65 17.22 -1.39
CA LEU A 449 1.92 17.25 -0.12
C LEU A 449 0.45 16.84 -0.27
N ASP A 450 -0.22 17.25 -1.34
CA ASP A 450 -1.62 16.85 -1.58
C ASP A 450 -1.76 15.35 -1.83
N ARG A 451 -0.76 14.71 -2.42
CA ARG A 451 -0.74 13.25 -2.63
C ARG A 451 -0.48 12.50 -1.35
N ILE A 452 0.58 12.83 -0.60
CA ILE A 452 0.88 12.10 0.64
C ILE A 452 -0.23 12.23 1.68
N LEU A 453 -0.92 13.36 1.75
CA LEU A 453 -2.03 13.58 2.68
C LEU A 453 -3.29 12.77 2.36
N GLN A 454 -3.35 12.09 1.23
CA GLN A 454 -4.41 11.12 0.94
C GLN A 454 -4.18 9.78 1.65
N GLU A 455 -2.93 9.47 2.02
CA GLU A 455 -2.51 8.17 2.54
C GLU A 455 -1.96 8.26 3.96
N VAL A 456 -1.34 9.39 4.34
CA VAL A 456 -0.66 9.56 5.62
C VAL A 456 -1.36 10.63 6.47
N PRO A 457 -1.63 10.36 7.76
CA PRO A 457 -2.17 11.37 8.68
C PRO A 457 -1.29 12.63 8.74
N ALA A 458 -1.89 13.81 8.64
CA ALA A 458 -1.17 15.07 8.52
C ALA A 458 -0.14 15.33 9.64
N ASN A 459 -0.44 14.90 10.87
CA ASN A 459 0.47 15.05 12.01
C ASN A 459 1.74 14.19 11.91
N LYS A 460 1.78 13.21 11.01
CA LYS A 460 2.95 12.38 10.71
C LYS A 460 3.74 12.89 9.50
N VAL A 461 3.15 13.74 8.67
CA VAL A 461 3.79 14.24 7.44
C VAL A 461 4.77 15.36 7.77
N VAL A 462 5.98 15.25 7.25
CA VAL A 462 7.02 16.29 7.31
C VAL A 462 7.46 16.64 5.90
N ASN A 463 7.53 17.94 5.56
CA ASN A 463 8.06 18.36 4.27
C ASN A 463 9.49 18.87 4.43
N ALA A 464 10.40 18.35 3.61
CA ALA A 464 11.78 18.81 3.56
C ALA A 464 11.94 19.93 2.55
N LEU A 465 12.72 20.95 2.94
CA LEU A 465 13.06 22.11 2.14
C LEU A 465 14.54 22.07 1.76
N PRO A 466 14.90 22.40 0.51
CA PRO A 466 16.30 22.53 0.12
C PRO A 466 16.88 23.84 0.63
N PHE A 467 18.11 23.81 1.15
CA PHE A 467 18.91 25.00 1.41
C PHE A 467 19.98 25.17 0.34
N TYR A 468 19.64 24.82 -0.89
CA TYR A 468 20.49 24.94 -2.07
C TYR A 468 19.63 25.14 -3.31
N THR A 469 20.30 25.63 -4.35
CA THR A 469 19.74 25.65 -5.71
C THR A 469 20.77 25.12 -6.71
N ILE A 470 20.39 24.99 -7.96
CA ILE A 470 21.25 24.58 -9.06
C ILE A 470 21.43 25.72 -10.06
N LEU A 471 22.68 26.05 -10.34
CA LEU A 471 23.06 26.89 -11.47
C LEU A 471 23.20 26.02 -12.71
N TRP A 472 22.33 26.22 -13.66
CA TRP A 472 22.37 25.54 -14.95
C TRP A 472 23.24 26.32 -15.96
N LYS A 473 24.01 25.57 -16.75
CA LYS A 473 24.93 26.12 -17.77
C LYS A 473 24.70 25.35 -19.06
N THR A 474 24.13 26.04 -20.07
CA THR A 474 23.79 25.42 -21.37
C THR A 474 24.70 26.01 -22.46
N GLU A 475 25.47 25.16 -23.13
CA GLU A 475 26.28 25.52 -24.29
C GLU A 475 25.87 24.64 -25.49
N GLY A 476 25.17 25.24 -26.45
CA GLY A 476 24.58 24.49 -27.56
C GLY A 476 23.51 23.47 -27.07
N THR A 477 23.85 22.19 -27.11
CA THR A 477 23.00 21.08 -26.59
C THR A 477 23.52 20.53 -25.26
N ASP A 478 24.67 20.97 -24.80
CA ASP A 478 25.30 20.46 -23.59
C ASP A 478 24.81 21.22 -22.36
N VAL A 479 24.23 20.52 -21.42
CA VAL A 479 23.78 21.02 -20.12
C VAL A 479 24.69 20.50 -19.05
N THR A 480 25.26 21.41 -18.26
CA THR A 480 26.01 21.13 -17.04
C THR A 480 25.45 21.97 -15.89
N ASP A 481 25.77 21.62 -14.68
CA ASP A 481 25.17 22.23 -13.50
C ASP A 481 26.19 22.38 -12.36
N GLU A 482 25.83 23.21 -11.36
CA GLU A 482 26.64 23.46 -10.17
C GLU A 482 25.70 23.78 -8.99
N TYR A 483 25.92 23.13 -7.85
CA TYR A 483 25.20 23.47 -6.63
C TYR A 483 25.62 24.82 -6.06
N ILE A 484 24.64 25.67 -5.75
CA ILE A 484 24.83 26.91 -5.02
C ILE A 484 24.07 26.81 -3.70
N THR A 485 24.77 26.89 -2.57
CA THR A 485 24.09 26.87 -1.26
C THR A 485 23.36 28.18 -1.03
N MET A 486 22.19 28.15 -0.37
CA MET A 486 21.41 29.34 -0.05
C MET A 486 22.26 30.46 0.61
N ARG A 487 23.20 30.09 1.47
CA ARG A 487 24.14 31.02 2.11
C ARG A 487 25.01 31.79 1.09
N ASN A 488 25.33 31.17 -0.03
CA ASN A 488 26.25 31.71 -1.03
C ASN A 488 25.53 32.39 -2.21
N GLU A 489 24.21 32.27 -2.32
CA GLU A 489 23.43 32.81 -3.46
C GLU A 489 23.62 34.31 -3.65
N ALA A 490 23.48 35.11 -2.59
CA ALA A 490 23.61 36.55 -2.67
C ALA A 490 25.02 37.01 -3.13
N ASP A 491 26.07 36.34 -2.63
CA ASP A 491 27.46 36.61 -3.03
C ASP A 491 27.70 36.16 -4.48
N PHE A 492 27.16 35.03 -4.87
CA PHE A 492 27.22 34.50 -6.23
C PHE A 492 26.56 35.49 -7.23
N MET A 493 25.29 35.88 -6.98
CA MET A 493 24.53 36.80 -7.84
C MET A 493 25.24 38.17 -7.95
N SER A 494 25.80 38.68 -6.85
CA SER A 494 26.59 39.93 -6.86
C SER A 494 27.83 39.81 -7.72
N LYS A 495 28.57 38.70 -7.66
CA LYS A 495 29.77 38.46 -8.49
C LYS A 495 29.43 38.27 -9.97
N ALA A 496 28.31 37.63 -10.25
CA ALA A 496 27.80 37.48 -11.62
C ALA A 496 27.32 38.81 -12.21
N GLY A 497 27.02 39.81 -11.36
CA GLY A 497 26.49 41.11 -11.78
C GLY A 497 25.06 41.02 -12.37
N VAL A 498 24.26 40.04 -11.91
CA VAL A 498 22.93 39.73 -12.41
C VAL A 498 21.91 39.90 -11.29
N SER A 499 20.73 40.42 -11.64
CA SER A 499 19.59 40.52 -10.74
C SER A 499 18.58 39.46 -11.09
N ALA A 500 17.98 38.81 -10.07
CA ALA A 500 16.86 37.93 -10.25
C ALA A 500 15.54 38.69 -10.18
N GLU A 501 14.52 38.19 -10.86
CA GLU A 501 13.16 38.70 -10.81
C GLU A 501 12.24 37.58 -10.30
N TRP A 502 11.16 37.96 -9.58
CA TRP A 502 10.21 37.00 -9.06
C TRP A 502 9.45 36.30 -10.18
N ASP A 503 9.51 34.97 -10.19
CA ASP A 503 8.71 34.11 -11.07
C ASP A 503 7.49 33.60 -10.32
N GLU A 504 6.31 34.06 -10.72
CA GLU A 504 5.02 33.69 -10.12
C GLU A 504 4.69 32.20 -10.33
N VAL A 505 5.28 31.53 -11.32
CA VAL A 505 4.98 30.12 -11.64
C VAL A 505 5.67 29.19 -10.63
N THR A 506 6.97 29.42 -10.40
CA THR A 506 7.76 28.61 -9.46
C THR A 506 7.68 29.16 -8.04
N CYS A 507 7.23 30.41 -7.87
CA CYS A 507 7.33 31.22 -6.63
C CYS A 507 8.77 31.29 -6.12
N GLN A 508 9.69 31.64 -7.01
CA GLN A 508 11.11 31.80 -6.75
C GLN A 508 11.69 33.03 -7.48
N ASN A 509 12.77 33.54 -7.00
CA ASN A 509 13.55 34.55 -7.72
C ASN A 509 14.37 33.88 -8.83
N TYR A 510 14.10 34.20 -10.09
CA TYR A 510 14.72 33.62 -11.28
C TYR A 510 15.64 34.58 -11.96
N ALA A 511 16.78 34.09 -12.44
CA ALA A 511 17.68 34.83 -13.29
C ALA A 511 18.17 33.98 -14.46
N GLU A 512 18.29 34.65 -15.63
CA GLU A 512 18.85 34.08 -16.83
C GLU A 512 19.79 35.12 -17.49
N TRP A 513 20.97 34.67 -17.93
CA TRP A 513 21.92 35.51 -18.64
C TRP A 513 22.86 34.70 -19.52
N THR A 514 23.47 35.37 -20.51
CA THR A 514 24.44 34.73 -21.38
C THR A 514 25.81 35.33 -21.16
N SER A 515 26.85 34.50 -21.09
CA SER A 515 28.26 34.93 -21.07
C SER A 515 29.07 34.08 -22.05
N GLY A 516 29.59 34.70 -23.09
CA GLY A 516 30.20 34.00 -24.22
C GLY A 516 29.16 33.16 -24.99
N SER A 517 29.41 31.85 -25.10
CA SER A 517 28.51 30.88 -25.74
C SER A 517 27.60 30.15 -24.75
N VAL A 518 27.73 30.44 -23.45
CA VAL A 518 27.01 29.72 -22.38
C VAL A 518 25.81 30.54 -21.92
N ASN A 519 24.64 29.90 -21.90
CA ASN A 519 23.45 30.42 -21.23
C ASN A 519 23.39 29.90 -19.80
N TYR A 520 23.12 30.77 -18.84
CA TYR A 520 23.01 30.48 -17.42
C TYR A 520 21.58 30.70 -16.96
N GLN A 521 21.08 29.77 -16.13
CA GLN A 521 19.75 29.85 -15.53
C GLN A 521 19.83 29.42 -14.06
N ILE A 522 19.12 30.12 -13.17
CA ILE A 522 19.07 29.81 -11.74
C ILE A 522 17.72 30.22 -11.15
N TRP A 523 17.12 29.34 -10.35
CA TRP A 523 15.94 29.60 -9.50
C TRP A 523 16.40 29.58 -8.05
N LEU A 524 16.38 30.72 -7.36
CA LEU A 524 16.94 30.87 -6.02
C LEU A 524 16.05 30.25 -4.95
N GLU A 525 16.66 29.52 -4.03
CA GLU A 525 16.03 29.06 -2.79
C GLU A 525 16.37 30.02 -1.64
N ASP A 526 15.74 31.15 -1.64
CA ASP A 526 15.97 32.25 -0.70
C ASP A 526 14.85 32.34 0.37
N ALA A 527 14.92 33.40 1.19
CA ALA A 527 13.93 33.62 2.24
C ALA A 527 12.53 33.85 1.68
N GLU A 528 12.37 34.39 0.48
CA GLU A 528 11.07 34.68 -0.15
C GLU A 528 10.39 33.40 -0.62
N SER A 529 11.12 32.51 -1.31
CA SER A 529 10.64 31.19 -1.73
C SER A 529 10.31 30.30 -0.54
N ILE A 530 11.15 30.30 0.51
CA ILE A 530 10.92 29.55 1.75
C ILE A 530 9.65 30.06 2.45
N ALA A 531 9.40 31.36 2.50
CA ALA A 531 8.19 31.92 3.12
C ALA A 531 6.92 31.43 2.43
N VAL A 532 6.90 31.38 1.09
CA VAL A 532 5.75 30.89 0.33
C VAL A 532 5.50 29.41 0.63
N LYS A 533 6.53 28.57 0.62
CA LYS A 533 6.43 27.14 0.94
C LYS A 533 5.93 26.90 2.38
N LEU A 534 6.46 27.60 3.37
CA LEU A 534 6.01 27.49 4.76
C LEU A 534 4.56 27.96 4.95
N ASN A 535 4.13 29.03 4.26
CA ASN A 535 2.74 29.47 4.28
C ASN A 535 1.79 28.40 3.69
N MET A 536 2.17 27.76 2.59
CA MET A 536 1.41 26.65 2.01
C MET A 536 1.35 25.46 3.00
N MET A 537 2.47 25.07 3.61
CA MET A 537 2.54 24.00 4.61
C MET A 537 1.65 24.30 5.84
N THR A 538 1.55 25.57 6.25
CA THR A 538 0.64 26.00 7.33
C THR A 538 -0.83 25.67 7.00
N THR A 539 -1.26 25.87 5.75
CA THR A 539 -2.64 25.56 5.34
C THR A 539 -2.95 24.06 5.36
N LYS A 540 -1.94 23.21 5.20
CA LYS A 540 -2.08 21.75 5.21
C LYS A 540 -1.93 21.14 6.62
N ASN A 541 -1.50 21.94 7.60
CA ASN A 541 -1.36 21.55 9.01
C ASN A 541 -0.56 20.26 9.24
N ILE A 542 0.56 20.11 8.54
CA ILE A 542 1.43 18.94 8.63
C ILE A 542 2.28 18.93 9.91
N GLY A 543 2.85 17.75 10.23
CA GLY A 543 3.59 17.46 11.46
C GLY A 543 4.93 18.19 11.62
N GLY A 544 5.51 18.76 10.55
CA GLY A 544 6.77 19.46 10.69
C GLY A 544 7.44 19.87 9.40
N VAL A 545 8.68 20.31 9.55
CA VAL A 545 9.58 20.71 8.48
C VAL A 545 10.94 20.03 8.66
N ALA A 546 11.56 19.63 7.55
CA ALA A 546 12.97 19.21 7.53
C ALA A 546 13.77 20.10 6.60
N VAL A 547 15.11 20.10 6.73
CA VAL A 547 15.98 20.90 5.85
C VAL A 547 17.17 20.10 5.37
N TRP A 548 17.41 20.08 4.06
CA TRP A 548 18.61 19.55 3.42
C TRP A 548 19.50 20.71 2.94
N ARG A 549 20.58 21.04 3.60
CA ARG A 549 21.09 20.48 4.85
C ARG A 549 21.64 21.55 5.77
N LEU A 550 21.95 21.13 6.99
CA LEU A 550 22.62 22.01 7.96
C LEU A 550 23.90 22.61 7.38
N GLY A 551 24.19 23.85 7.74
CA GLY A 551 25.34 24.61 7.23
C GLY A 551 25.10 25.35 5.90
N TYR A 552 23.98 25.10 5.20
CA TYR A 552 23.67 25.74 3.91
C TYR A 552 22.69 26.92 4.02
N GLY A 553 21.86 26.95 5.04
CA GLY A 553 20.78 27.93 5.21
C GLY A 553 21.27 29.29 5.69
N THR A 554 20.46 30.32 5.46
CA THR A 554 20.64 31.69 5.98
C THR A 554 19.91 31.87 7.31
N GLN A 555 20.29 32.92 8.07
CA GLN A 555 19.58 33.28 9.29
C GLN A 555 18.12 33.63 9.01
N ALA A 556 17.83 34.31 7.90
CA ALA A 556 16.46 34.68 7.52
C ALA A 556 15.56 33.45 7.31
N ALA A 557 16.04 32.39 6.63
CA ALA A 557 15.31 31.16 6.46
C ALA A 557 15.00 30.49 7.81
N TRP A 558 15.95 30.43 8.72
CA TRP A 558 15.74 29.89 10.07
C TRP A 558 14.75 30.70 10.91
N GLU A 559 14.69 32.03 10.75
CA GLU A 559 13.67 32.86 11.41
C GLU A 559 12.26 32.57 10.90
N LEU A 560 12.10 32.36 9.59
CA LEU A 560 10.83 31.96 8.98
C LEU A 560 10.39 30.57 9.44
N ILE A 561 11.30 29.60 9.48
CA ILE A 561 11.01 28.25 10.00
C ILE A 561 10.59 28.32 11.46
N ASN A 562 11.30 29.08 12.30
CA ASN A 562 10.92 29.24 13.71
C ASN A 562 9.53 29.89 13.88
N ALA A 563 9.14 30.81 13.00
CA ALA A 563 7.81 31.40 13.01
C ALA A 563 6.72 30.38 12.58
N TYR A 564 7.02 29.50 11.63
CA TYR A 564 6.12 28.43 11.20
C TYR A 564 5.83 27.40 12.31
N LEU A 565 6.79 27.16 13.21
CA LEU A 565 6.68 26.16 14.28
C LEU A 565 5.84 26.64 15.47
N GLN A 566 5.57 27.95 15.59
CA GLN A 566 4.76 28.57 16.65
C GLN A 566 3.26 28.56 16.31
#